data_863313d95aa3726b40b17f386b3570f5
#
_entry.id   863313d95aa3726b40b17f386b3570f5
#
_cell.length_a   1.000
_cell.length_b   1.000
_cell.length_c   1.000
_cell.angle_alpha   90.00
_cell.angle_beta   90.00
_cell.angle_gamma   90.00
#
_symmetry.space_group_name_H-M   'P 1'
#
loop_
_entity.id
_entity.type
_entity.pdbx_description
1 polymer ?
#
loop_
_entity_poly.entity_id
_entity_poly.type
_entity_poly.pdbx_seq_one_letter_code
_entity_poly.pdbx_strand_id
1 'polypeptide(L)'
;MEFKIVELEREPIDFDLALTPGAVDLGEEATQIGLLATSGLAEVIHEHRGPKDIVADIRLRGQFSGKFQVPCARCVEPVEIPLSAEFDLIFRPAEADSEAPERSITAPETEIGYYLKDSLSLEDVLREQVLLSLPVRTLCKPDCKGLCPRCGENRNSTACTCEEGPADPRWEALAGLRGRIKSES
;
A
#
# COMPACT_ATOMS: atom_id res chain seq x y z
N MET A 1 -3.81 -13.41 -12.72
CA MET A 1 -2.74 -14.29 -13.25
C MET A 1 -2.05 -14.96 -12.09
N GLU A 2 -1.89 -16.29 -12.13
CA GLU A 2 -1.21 -17.03 -11.05
C GLU A 2 0.11 -17.60 -11.54
N PHE A 3 1.15 -17.43 -10.74
CA PHE A 3 2.47 -18.04 -10.94
C PHE A 3 2.56 -19.32 -10.11
N LYS A 4 2.51 -20.46 -10.77
CA LYS A 4 2.66 -21.77 -10.11
C LYS A 4 4.12 -22.17 -10.03
N ILE A 5 4.54 -22.65 -8.87
CA ILE A 5 5.94 -23.07 -8.65
C ILE A 5 6.41 -24.10 -9.68
N VAL A 6 5.56 -25.08 -10.03
CA VAL A 6 5.88 -26.13 -11.00
C VAL A 6 6.12 -25.59 -12.42
N GLU A 7 5.49 -24.46 -12.77
CA GLU A 7 5.70 -23.79 -14.06
C GLU A 7 7.00 -22.99 -14.03
N LEU A 8 7.21 -22.25 -12.94
CA LEU A 8 8.41 -21.42 -12.73
C LEU A 8 9.70 -22.25 -12.58
N GLU A 9 9.62 -23.47 -12.06
CA GLU A 9 10.78 -24.40 -12.01
C GLU A 9 11.25 -24.84 -13.39
N ARG A 10 10.41 -24.76 -14.42
CA ARG A 10 10.76 -25.12 -15.80
C ARG A 10 11.42 -23.96 -16.52
N GLU A 11 10.83 -22.78 -16.41
CA GLU A 11 11.33 -21.55 -17.02
C GLU A 11 10.77 -20.33 -16.31
N PRO A 12 11.53 -19.24 -16.24
CA PRO A 12 11.01 -17.95 -15.79
C PRO A 12 9.85 -17.47 -16.68
N ILE A 13 8.88 -16.78 -16.07
CA ILE A 13 7.69 -16.29 -16.78
C ILE A 13 7.74 -14.78 -16.88
N ASP A 14 7.88 -14.27 -18.10
CA ASP A 14 7.68 -12.86 -18.40
C ASP A 14 6.19 -12.53 -18.44
N PHE A 15 5.82 -11.35 -17.94
CA PHE A 15 4.46 -10.84 -18.05
C PHE A 15 4.44 -9.37 -18.48
N ASP A 16 3.45 -9.04 -19.32
CA ASP A 16 3.13 -7.68 -19.78
C ASP A 16 1.61 -7.60 -19.96
N LEU A 17 0.95 -6.92 -19.01
CA LEU A 17 -0.49 -6.93 -18.88
C LEU A 17 -1.05 -5.52 -18.72
N ALA A 18 -2.28 -5.34 -19.18
CA ALA A 18 -3.09 -4.16 -18.94
C ALA A 18 -4.40 -4.59 -18.26
N LEU A 19 -4.46 -4.39 -16.96
CA LEU A 19 -5.58 -4.80 -16.12
C LEU A 19 -6.68 -3.74 -16.12
N THR A 20 -7.92 -4.17 -16.33
CA THR A 20 -9.09 -3.29 -16.30
C THR A 20 -9.50 -2.96 -14.86
N PRO A 21 -10.21 -1.84 -14.62
CA PRO A 21 -10.78 -1.53 -13.31
C PRO A 21 -11.59 -2.70 -12.74
N GLY A 22 -11.33 -3.03 -11.48
CA GLY A 22 -11.94 -4.15 -10.78
C GLY A 22 -11.18 -5.48 -10.89
N ALA A 23 -10.12 -5.56 -11.70
CA ALA A 23 -9.25 -6.74 -11.74
C ALA A 23 -8.38 -6.86 -10.47
N VAL A 24 -8.02 -5.72 -9.88
CA VAL A 24 -7.32 -5.63 -8.59
C VAL A 24 -8.27 -5.01 -7.57
N ASP A 25 -8.56 -5.72 -6.49
CA ASP A 25 -9.42 -5.22 -5.40
C ASP A 25 -8.60 -4.31 -4.47
N LEU A 26 -8.81 -3.01 -4.56
CA LEU A 26 -8.14 -2.01 -3.74
C LEU A 26 -8.95 -1.63 -2.47
N GLY A 27 -10.08 -2.28 -2.22
CA GLY A 27 -10.95 -1.95 -1.09
C GLY A 27 -11.57 -0.56 -1.21
N GLU A 28 -11.71 0.11 -0.06
CA GLU A 28 -12.25 1.47 0.04
C GLU A 28 -11.16 2.56 -0.04
N GLU A 29 -9.89 2.19 -0.01
CA GLU A 29 -8.76 3.11 0.04
C GLU A 29 -8.52 3.84 -1.28
N ALA A 30 -8.75 3.15 -2.40
CA ALA A 30 -8.55 3.70 -3.73
C ALA A 30 -9.45 3.04 -4.78
N THR A 31 -9.76 3.78 -5.82
CA THR A 31 -10.45 3.25 -7.00
C THR A 31 -9.55 3.39 -8.21
N GLN A 32 -9.34 2.31 -8.95
CA GLN A 32 -8.59 2.32 -10.21
C GLN A 32 -9.36 3.08 -11.30
N ILE A 33 -8.68 4.01 -11.98
CA ILE A 33 -9.23 4.76 -13.13
C ILE A 33 -8.48 4.37 -14.39
N GLY A 34 -9.17 3.70 -15.32
CA GLY A 34 -8.56 3.24 -16.57
C GLY A 34 -7.70 1.99 -16.38
N LEU A 35 -6.76 1.77 -17.27
CA LEU A 35 -5.91 0.58 -17.27
C LEU A 35 -4.77 0.71 -16.25
N LEU A 36 -4.49 -0.38 -15.56
CA LEU A 36 -3.29 -0.59 -14.76
C LEU A 36 -2.32 -1.44 -15.60
N ALA A 37 -1.31 -0.79 -16.16
CA ALA A 37 -0.25 -1.46 -16.89
C ALA A 37 0.76 -2.06 -15.90
N THR A 38 1.18 -3.29 -16.14
CA THR A 38 2.21 -3.97 -15.35
C THR A 38 3.04 -4.88 -16.23
N SER A 39 4.34 -4.92 -16.00
CA SER A 39 5.26 -5.81 -16.70
C SER A 39 6.39 -6.25 -15.79
N GLY A 40 6.95 -7.42 -16.05
CA GLY A 40 8.03 -7.96 -15.22
C GLY A 40 8.34 -9.42 -15.49
N LEU A 41 9.02 -10.03 -14.52
CA LEU A 41 9.52 -11.38 -14.57
C LEU A 41 9.28 -12.09 -13.23
N ALA A 42 8.74 -13.29 -13.27
CA ALA A 42 8.68 -14.22 -12.15
C ALA A 42 9.66 -15.36 -12.36
N GLU A 43 10.45 -15.65 -11.35
CA GLU A 43 11.46 -16.74 -11.38
C GLU A 43 11.55 -17.46 -10.03
N VAL A 44 11.97 -18.71 -10.04
CA VAL A 44 12.29 -19.45 -8.80
C VAL A 44 13.75 -19.22 -8.43
N ILE A 45 13.97 -18.97 -7.15
CA ILE A 45 15.28 -18.96 -6.53
C ILE A 45 15.32 -20.04 -5.44
N HIS A 46 16.42 -20.77 -5.36
CA HIS A 46 16.59 -21.83 -4.36
C HIS A 46 17.46 -21.33 -3.21
N GLU A 47 16.87 -21.21 -2.03
CA GLU A 47 17.61 -20.91 -0.81
C GLU A 47 18.06 -22.22 -0.13
N HIS A 48 19.36 -22.35 0.09
CA HIS A 48 19.94 -23.47 0.80
C HIS A 48 20.10 -23.14 2.28
N ARG A 49 19.21 -23.66 3.13
CA ARG A 49 19.24 -23.46 4.59
C ARG A 49 20.07 -24.53 5.32
N GLY A 50 20.40 -25.62 4.62
CA GLY A 50 21.18 -26.72 5.14
C GLY A 50 21.49 -27.77 4.08
N PRO A 51 22.19 -28.86 4.43
CA PRO A 51 22.63 -29.90 3.46
C PRO A 51 21.48 -30.63 2.74
N LYS A 52 20.26 -30.58 3.28
CA LYS A 52 19.07 -31.23 2.74
C LYS A 52 17.82 -30.31 2.80
N ASP A 53 18.00 -29.05 3.19
CA ASP A 53 16.92 -28.09 3.34
C ASP A 53 17.09 -27.03 2.25
N ILE A 54 16.31 -27.19 1.19
CA ILE A 54 16.27 -26.27 0.03
C ILE A 54 14.84 -25.76 -0.07
N VAL A 55 14.69 -24.46 0.04
CA VAL A 55 13.40 -23.78 -0.11
C VAL A 55 13.33 -23.12 -1.48
N ALA A 56 12.23 -23.35 -2.19
CA ALA A 56 11.97 -22.73 -3.48
C ALA A 56 11.21 -21.42 -3.24
N ASP A 57 11.91 -20.31 -3.26
CA ASP A 57 11.31 -18.99 -3.16
C ASP A 57 10.96 -18.47 -4.57
N ILE A 58 9.87 -17.71 -4.69
CA ILE A 58 9.49 -17.00 -5.93
C ILE A 58 10.02 -15.58 -5.84
N ARG A 59 10.86 -15.16 -6.77
CA ARG A 59 11.25 -13.77 -6.95
C ARG A 59 10.39 -13.15 -8.04
N LEU A 60 9.71 -12.06 -7.72
CA LEU A 60 8.89 -11.31 -8.64
C LEU A 60 9.44 -9.89 -8.79
N ARG A 61 9.97 -9.58 -9.98
CA ARG A 61 10.48 -8.25 -10.34
C ARG A 61 9.60 -7.64 -11.39
N GLY A 62 9.27 -6.39 -11.22
CA GLY A 62 8.46 -5.72 -12.21
C GLY A 62 8.20 -4.26 -11.90
N GLN A 63 7.26 -3.72 -12.65
CA GLN A 63 6.79 -2.35 -12.49
C GLN A 63 5.29 -2.30 -12.76
N PHE A 64 4.66 -1.26 -12.22
CA PHE A 64 3.30 -0.93 -12.58
C PHE A 64 3.13 0.57 -12.80
N SER A 65 2.11 0.93 -13.57
CA SER A 65 1.68 2.30 -13.73
C SER A 65 0.17 2.38 -13.98
N GLY A 66 -0.48 3.37 -13.36
CA GLY A 66 -1.92 3.55 -13.48
C GLY A 66 -2.38 4.87 -12.90
N LYS A 67 -3.69 5.13 -13.01
CA LYS A 67 -4.35 6.27 -12.35
C LYS A 67 -5.33 5.75 -11.33
N PHE A 68 -5.34 6.42 -10.18
CA PHE A 68 -6.18 6.04 -9.05
C PHE A 68 -6.90 7.26 -8.51
N GLN A 69 -8.08 7.02 -7.97
CA GLN A 69 -8.86 8.01 -7.26
C GLN A 69 -8.83 7.67 -5.77
N VAL A 70 -8.42 8.62 -4.96
CA VAL A 70 -8.34 8.48 -3.50
C VAL A 70 -9.10 9.63 -2.84
N PRO A 71 -9.67 9.44 -1.65
CA PRO A 71 -10.36 10.52 -0.95
C PRO A 71 -9.36 11.56 -0.44
N CYS A 72 -9.72 12.84 -0.56
CA CYS A 72 -8.98 13.91 0.08
C CYS A 72 -9.00 13.75 1.61
N ALA A 73 -7.84 13.77 2.27
CA ALA A 73 -7.71 13.59 3.72
C ALA A 73 -8.41 14.66 4.57
N ARG A 74 -8.94 15.74 3.96
CA ARG A 74 -9.64 16.82 4.68
C ARG A 74 -11.12 16.93 4.33
N CYS A 75 -11.47 16.81 3.05
CA CYS A 75 -12.86 17.06 2.60
C CYS A 75 -13.51 15.83 1.96
N VAL A 76 -12.80 14.72 1.87
CA VAL A 76 -13.25 13.43 1.31
C VAL A 76 -13.60 13.48 -0.18
N GLU A 77 -13.49 14.64 -0.83
CA GLU A 77 -13.65 14.75 -2.27
C GLU A 77 -12.62 13.89 -3.00
N PRO A 78 -13.02 13.23 -4.11
CA PRO A 78 -12.13 12.38 -4.86
C PRO A 78 -10.98 13.17 -5.51
N VAL A 79 -9.78 12.61 -5.43
CA VAL A 79 -8.56 13.18 -6.02
C VAL A 79 -7.93 12.13 -6.92
N GLU A 80 -7.70 12.48 -8.18
CA GLU A 80 -7.01 11.62 -9.12
C GLU A 80 -5.49 11.76 -8.95
N ILE A 81 -4.80 10.63 -8.84
CA ILE A 81 -3.35 10.57 -8.73
C ILE A 81 -2.80 9.55 -9.72
N PRO A 82 -1.74 9.89 -10.47
CA PRO A 82 -0.96 8.91 -11.19
C PRO A 82 -0.01 8.21 -10.21
N LEU A 83 0.10 6.89 -10.31
CA LEU A 83 1.09 6.10 -9.57
C LEU A 83 1.90 5.29 -10.56
N SER A 84 3.20 5.18 -10.28
CA SER A 84 4.11 4.24 -10.92
C SER A 84 5.16 3.84 -9.92
N ALA A 85 5.46 2.55 -9.85
CA ALA A 85 6.52 2.02 -9.00
C ALA A 85 7.15 0.79 -9.64
N GLU A 86 8.39 0.53 -9.25
CA GLU A 86 9.10 -0.72 -9.50
C GLU A 86 9.08 -1.55 -8.23
N PHE A 87 9.11 -2.86 -8.37
CA PHE A 87 9.17 -3.79 -7.24
C PHE A 87 10.12 -4.95 -7.54
N ASP A 88 10.78 -5.44 -6.49
CA ASP A 88 11.63 -6.64 -6.49
C ASP A 88 11.35 -7.37 -5.17
N LEU A 89 10.53 -8.40 -5.23
CA LEU A 89 9.95 -9.05 -4.06
C LEU A 89 10.32 -10.53 -4.05
N ILE A 90 10.50 -11.07 -2.85
CA ILE A 90 10.74 -12.49 -2.63
C ILE A 90 9.57 -13.06 -1.83
N PHE A 91 9.01 -14.16 -2.31
CA PHE A 91 7.93 -14.88 -1.65
C PHE A 91 8.36 -16.30 -1.35
N ARG A 92 8.12 -16.74 -0.13
CA ARG A 92 8.47 -18.05 0.41
C ARG A 92 7.21 -18.90 0.61
N PRO A 93 7.27 -20.25 0.45
CA PRO A 93 6.14 -21.08 0.84
C PRO A 93 5.86 -20.94 2.34
N ALA A 94 4.61 -20.67 2.73
CA ALA A 94 4.24 -20.45 4.13
C ALA A 94 4.57 -21.65 5.04
N GLU A 95 4.57 -22.84 4.48
CA GLU A 95 4.90 -24.08 5.19
C GLU A 95 6.38 -24.16 5.59
N ALA A 96 7.28 -23.48 4.85
CA ALA A 96 8.72 -23.54 5.09
C ALA A 96 9.14 -22.99 6.48
N ASP A 97 8.35 -22.10 7.05
CA ASP A 97 8.62 -21.48 8.35
C ASP A 97 7.59 -21.87 9.43
N SER A 98 6.59 -22.71 9.11
CA SER A 98 5.48 -23.05 10.02
C SER A 98 5.90 -23.91 11.22
N GLU A 99 6.94 -24.73 11.07
CA GLU A 99 7.45 -25.63 12.12
C GLU A 99 8.64 -25.06 12.90
N ALA A 100 9.08 -23.86 12.55
CA ALA A 100 10.23 -23.24 13.20
C ALA A 100 9.85 -22.77 14.63
N PRO A 101 10.68 -23.08 15.67
CA PRO A 101 10.49 -22.49 16.97
C PRO A 101 10.65 -20.96 16.89
N GLU A 102 10.09 -20.22 17.87
CA GLU A 102 10.32 -18.77 17.97
C GLU A 102 11.80 -18.46 17.81
N ARG A 103 12.13 -17.69 16.79
CA ARG A 103 13.50 -17.24 16.51
C ARG A 103 13.54 -15.75 16.22
N SER A 104 14.69 -15.15 16.45
CA SER A 104 14.94 -13.80 16.00
C SER A 104 15.07 -13.78 14.48
N ILE A 105 14.31 -12.93 13.80
CA ILE A 105 14.41 -12.71 12.36
C ILE A 105 15.40 -11.59 12.07
N THR A 106 16.12 -11.70 10.98
CA THR A 106 17.05 -10.68 10.50
C THR A 106 16.31 -9.64 9.64
N ALA A 107 16.89 -8.45 9.48
CA ALA A 107 16.27 -7.39 8.67
C ALA A 107 15.92 -7.84 7.23
N PRO A 108 16.76 -8.59 6.49
CA PRO A 108 16.38 -9.10 5.16
C PRO A 108 15.19 -10.06 5.20
N GLU A 109 15.02 -10.85 6.25
CA GLU A 109 13.89 -11.78 6.39
C GLU A 109 12.55 -11.07 6.64
N THR A 110 12.55 -9.80 7.08
CA THR A 110 11.32 -9.00 7.23
C THR A 110 10.72 -8.55 5.90
N GLU A 111 11.48 -8.63 4.82
CA GLU A 111 11.06 -8.23 3.46
C GLU A 111 10.51 -9.42 2.64
N ILE A 112 10.50 -10.64 3.23
CA ILE A 112 10.00 -11.84 2.57
C ILE A 112 8.48 -11.93 2.77
N GLY A 113 7.75 -11.96 1.65
CA GLY A 113 6.34 -12.32 1.63
C GLY A 113 6.13 -13.83 1.67
N TYR A 114 4.88 -14.28 1.80
CA TYR A 114 4.56 -15.71 1.81
C TYR A 114 3.52 -16.03 0.75
N TYR A 115 3.70 -17.17 0.06
CA TYR A 115 2.71 -17.71 -0.84
C TYR A 115 2.10 -19.01 -0.29
N LEU A 116 0.87 -19.30 -0.71
CA LEU A 116 0.10 -20.47 -0.28
C LEU A 116 -0.23 -21.35 -1.48
N LYS A 117 -0.44 -22.66 -1.25
CA LYS A 117 -0.93 -23.62 -2.26
C LYS A 117 -0.09 -23.63 -3.54
N ASP A 118 1.23 -23.54 -3.40
CA ASP A 118 2.20 -23.62 -4.51
C ASP A 118 1.97 -22.59 -5.64
N SER A 119 1.29 -21.48 -5.37
CA SER A 119 1.05 -20.43 -6.35
C SER A 119 1.08 -19.02 -5.71
N LEU A 120 1.47 -18.04 -6.53
CA LEU A 120 1.47 -16.61 -6.19
C LEU A 120 0.53 -15.86 -7.14
N SER A 121 -0.43 -15.12 -6.60
CA SER A 121 -1.35 -14.27 -7.36
C SER A 121 -0.70 -12.92 -7.67
N LEU A 122 -0.58 -12.58 -8.95
CA LEU A 122 -0.09 -11.25 -9.37
C LEU A 122 -1.02 -10.13 -8.92
N GLU A 123 -2.33 -10.36 -8.95
CA GLU A 123 -3.33 -9.39 -8.53
C GLU A 123 -3.19 -9.01 -7.05
N ASP A 124 -2.89 -9.99 -6.19
CA ASP A 124 -2.68 -9.76 -4.76
C ASP A 124 -1.39 -8.96 -4.52
N VAL A 125 -0.32 -9.29 -5.24
CA VAL A 125 0.94 -8.53 -5.18
C VAL A 125 0.73 -7.10 -5.66
N LEU A 126 0.06 -6.91 -6.79
CA LEU A 126 -0.23 -5.55 -7.31
C LEU A 126 -1.11 -4.76 -6.37
N ARG A 127 -2.11 -5.40 -5.74
CA ARG A 127 -2.92 -4.77 -4.70
C ARG A 127 -2.05 -4.19 -3.59
N GLU A 128 -1.16 -5.01 -3.05
CA GLU A 128 -0.26 -4.58 -1.98
C GLU A 128 0.67 -3.45 -2.44
N GLN A 129 1.30 -3.58 -3.59
CA GLN A 129 2.24 -2.59 -4.11
C GLN A 129 1.56 -1.25 -4.46
N VAL A 130 0.35 -1.29 -5.00
CA VAL A 130 -0.45 -0.08 -5.24
C VAL A 130 -0.80 0.60 -3.92
N LEU A 131 -1.31 -0.14 -2.93
CA LEU A 131 -1.69 0.41 -1.63
C LEU A 131 -0.48 1.01 -0.88
N LEU A 132 0.67 0.34 -0.91
CA LEU A 132 1.92 0.86 -0.32
C LEU A 132 2.47 2.10 -1.04
N SER A 133 2.18 2.25 -2.33
CA SER A 133 2.60 3.41 -3.13
C SER A 133 1.66 4.61 -2.99
N LEU A 134 0.50 4.45 -2.35
CA LEU A 134 -0.41 5.56 -2.10
C LEU A 134 0.24 6.58 -1.16
N PRO A 135 0.11 7.89 -1.44
CA PRO A 135 0.59 8.90 -0.52
C PRO A 135 -0.21 8.85 0.78
N VAL A 136 0.48 8.84 1.93
CA VAL A 136 -0.13 8.80 3.27
C VAL A 136 -1.18 9.90 3.47
N ARG A 137 -1.06 11.02 2.76
CA ARG A 137 -1.98 12.15 2.83
C ARG A 137 -2.16 12.81 1.47
N THR A 138 -3.30 12.58 0.87
CA THR A 138 -3.71 13.24 -0.38
C THR A 138 -4.62 14.42 -0.08
N LEU A 139 -4.38 15.56 -0.70
CA LEU A 139 -5.21 16.75 -0.60
C LEU A 139 -5.68 17.17 -2.00
N CYS A 140 -6.96 17.54 -2.13
CA CYS A 140 -7.50 18.08 -3.38
C CYS A 140 -6.85 19.42 -3.79
N LYS A 141 -6.39 20.19 -2.80
CA LYS A 141 -5.60 21.42 -2.96
C LYS A 141 -4.84 21.72 -1.65
N PRO A 142 -3.69 22.44 -1.71
CA PRO A 142 -2.87 22.72 -0.53
C PRO A 142 -3.62 23.45 0.60
N ASP A 143 -4.53 24.35 0.23
CA ASP A 143 -5.35 25.18 1.13
C ASP A 143 -6.73 24.58 1.42
N CYS A 144 -6.93 23.28 1.21
CA CYS A 144 -8.20 22.61 1.46
C CYS A 144 -8.69 22.88 2.89
N LYS A 145 -9.90 23.43 3.01
CA LYS A 145 -10.52 23.81 4.29
C LYS A 145 -11.16 22.63 5.02
N GLY A 146 -11.34 21.50 4.33
CA GLY A 146 -11.93 20.29 4.88
C GLY A 146 -13.43 20.36 5.11
N LEU A 147 -13.93 19.37 5.86
CA LEU A 147 -15.32 19.33 6.31
C LEU A 147 -15.48 20.13 7.59
N CYS A 148 -16.68 20.69 7.80
CA CYS A 148 -17.05 21.28 9.06
C CYS A 148 -17.20 20.20 10.14
N PRO A 149 -16.52 20.30 11.31
CA PRO A 149 -16.59 19.27 12.34
C PRO A 149 -17.97 19.17 13.04
N ARG A 150 -18.87 20.11 12.79
CA ARG A 150 -20.22 20.13 13.37
C ARG A 150 -21.30 19.62 12.42
N CYS A 151 -21.34 20.15 11.19
CA CYS A 151 -22.40 19.83 10.23
C CYS A 151 -21.95 18.94 9.07
N GLY A 152 -20.63 18.63 8.94
CA GLY A 152 -20.11 17.82 7.84
C GLY A 152 -20.02 18.53 6.48
N GLU A 153 -20.47 19.80 6.37
CA GLU A 153 -20.43 20.54 5.12
C GLU A 153 -19.00 20.76 4.63
N ASN A 154 -18.80 20.66 3.30
CA ASN A 154 -17.52 20.92 2.68
C ASN A 154 -17.23 22.43 2.66
N ARG A 155 -16.31 22.88 3.50
CA ARG A 155 -15.94 24.29 3.66
C ARG A 155 -15.20 24.89 2.46
N ASN A 156 -14.89 24.10 1.43
CA ASN A 156 -14.33 24.60 0.18
C ASN A 156 -15.41 25.13 -0.76
N SER A 157 -16.62 24.58 -0.70
CA SER A 157 -17.77 24.94 -1.55
C SER A 157 -18.84 25.74 -0.83
N THR A 158 -19.04 25.49 0.46
CA THR A 158 -20.13 26.09 1.25
C THR A 158 -19.59 26.85 2.47
N ALA A 159 -20.04 28.06 2.68
CA ALA A 159 -19.78 28.76 3.93
C ALA A 159 -20.77 28.30 4.99
N CYS A 160 -20.31 27.47 5.94
CA CYS A 160 -21.15 27.09 7.07
C CYS A 160 -21.13 28.20 8.15
N THR A 161 -22.27 28.41 8.81
CA THR A 161 -22.44 29.37 9.91
C THR A 161 -22.27 28.75 11.29
N CYS A 162 -21.75 27.52 11.37
CA CYS A 162 -21.48 26.85 12.64
C CYS A 162 -20.39 27.59 13.41
N GLU A 163 -20.70 28.02 14.65
CA GLU A 163 -19.71 28.57 15.55
C GLU A 163 -18.71 27.52 15.98
N GLU A 164 -17.43 27.85 16.11
CA GLU A 164 -16.43 26.98 16.71
C GLU A 164 -16.82 26.76 18.18
N GLY A 165 -16.99 25.50 18.57
CA GLY A 165 -17.31 25.16 19.95
C GLY A 165 -16.19 25.54 20.91
N PRO A 166 -16.46 25.60 22.21
CA PRO A 166 -15.44 25.84 23.22
C PRO A 166 -14.34 24.77 23.07
N ALA A 167 -13.11 25.19 23.27
CA ALA A 167 -11.97 24.23 23.30
C ALA A 167 -12.22 23.17 24.35
N ASP A 168 -11.89 21.90 24.03
CA ASP A 168 -12.03 20.78 24.96
C ASP A 168 -11.19 21.09 26.22
N PRO A 169 -11.81 21.08 27.43
CA PRO A 169 -11.09 21.39 28.69
C PRO A 169 -9.85 20.53 28.94
N ARG A 170 -9.81 19.33 28.38
CA ARG A 170 -8.64 18.43 28.47
C ARG A 170 -7.37 19.00 27.86
N TRP A 171 -7.52 19.93 26.92
CA TRP A 171 -6.40 20.58 26.24
C TRP A 171 -6.00 21.93 26.84
N GLU A 172 -6.66 22.37 27.94
CA GLU A 172 -6.41 23.65 28.59
C GLU A 172 -4.95 23.78 29.05
N ALA A 173 -4.38 22.69 29.56
CA ALA A 173 -2.97 22.64 29.98
C ALA A 173 -1.99 22.94 28.82
N LEU A 174 -2.35 22.61 27.56
CA LEU A 174 -1.53 22.88 26.38
C LEU A 174 -1.64 24.34 25.91
N ALA A 175 -2.72 25.05 26.26
CA ALA A 175 -2.88 26.46 25.91
C ALA A 175 -1.74 27.31 26.51
N GLY A 176 -1.26 26.97 27.70
CA GLY A 176 -0.13 27.62 28.36
C GLY A 176 1.22 27.42 27.64
N LEU A 177 1.39 26.31 26.89
CA LEU A 177 2.61 26.03 26.14
C LEU A 177 2.70 26.87 24.85
N ARG A 178 1.57 27.23 24.26
CA ARG A 178 1.49 28.02 23.01
C ARG A 178 2.18 29.39 23.13
N GLY A 179 2.17 30.01 24.33
CA GLY A 179 2.87 31.25 24.63
C GLY A 179 4.38 31.09 24.70
N ARG A 180 4.87 29.96 25.21
CA ARG A 180 6.31 29.71 25.38
C ARG A 180 7.01 29.42 24.06
N ILE A 181 6.38 28.65 23.16
CA ILE A 181 6.95 28.28 21.83
C ILE A 181 7.08 29.51 20.91
N LYS A 182 6.21 30.52 21.04
CA LYS A 182 6.29 31.75 20.26
C LYS A 182 7.38 32.73 20.71
N SER A 183 7.92 32.59 21.91
CA SER A 183 8.96 33.48 22.47
C SER A 183 10.40 33.03 22.17
N GLU A 184 10.59 31.83 21.57
CA GLU A 184 11.91 31.27 21.25
C GLU A 184 12.19 31.17 19.71
N SER A 185 11.39 31.89 18.88
CA SER A 185 11.59 31.92 17.41
C SER A 185 11.97 33.32 16.95
#